data_a033d4e67d83797f4794bf18f637c1a3
#
_entry.id   a033d4e67d83797f4794bf18f637c1a3
#
_cell.length_a   1.000
_cell.length_b   1.000
_cell.length_c   1.000
_cell.angle_alpha   90.00
_cell.angle_beta   90.00
_cell.angle_gamma   90.00
#
_symmetry.space_group_name_H-M   'P 1'
#
loop_
_entity.id
_entity.type
_entity.pdbx_description
1 polymer ?
#
loop_
_entity_poly.entity_id
_entity_poly.type
_entity_poly.pdbx_seq_one_letter_code
_entity_poly.pdbx_strand_id
1 'polypeptide(L)'
;MIRFATAAIVLSLAALSAAKAQTKADEVAVHNLPQAFAAAFNKHDGHQLAQIMADDVDFVTVGAMWLHGKSDFEKYHTRLLEGRFHGIKDEVLQVAVRFLRPDIAVVHWSWTASGDKNPDGTARKQRYGMMTMVAEKRNGSWLVVASQNDNADPWSPLDGEMPNLAMPIPGPDQERQ
;
A
#
# COMPACT_ATOMS: atom_id res chain seq x y z
N MET A 1 62.90 -25.77 32.17
CA MET A 1 62.04 -24.53 31.92
C MET A 1 61.00 -24.88 30.92
N ILE A 2 59.78 -25.16 31.41
CA ILE A 2 58.61 -25.51 30.55
C ILE A 2 57.75 -24.26 30.40
N ARG A 3 57.59 -23.77 29.16
CA ARG A 3 56.73 -22.62 28.83
C ARG A 3 55.33 -23.12 28.48
N PHE A 4 54.34 -22.80 29.30
CA PHE A 4 52.93 -23.01 29.00
C PHE A 4 52.46 -21.88 28.11
N ALA A 5 52.04 -22.21 26.88
CA ALA A 5 51.35 -21.30 26.00
C ALA A 5 49.85 -21.35 26.28
N THR A 6 49.29 -20.27 26.79
CA THR A 6 47.85 -20.14 27.05
C THR A 6 47.18 -19.72 25.76
N ALA A 7 46.42 -20.62 25.13
CA ALA A 7 45.60 -20.30 23.96
C ALA A 7 44.30 -19.63 24.46
N ALA A 8 44.12 -18.36 24.12
CA ALA A 8 42.88 -17.63 24.35
C ALA A 8 41.87 -17.99 23.22
N ILE A 9 40.81 -18.70 23.54
CA ILE A 9 39.69 -18.96 22.66
C ILE A 9 38.79 -17.73 22.68
N VAL A 10 38.81 -16.94 21.61
CA VAL A 10 37.86 -15.83 21.38
C VAL A 10 36.58 -16.44 20.90
N LEU A 11 35.57 -16.55 21.78
CA LEU A 11 34.21 -16.94 21.42
C LEU A 11 33.51 -15.71 20.80
N SER A 12 33.47 -15.62 19.45
CA SER A 12 32.66 -14.65 18.73
C SER A 12 31.19 -15.06 18.87
N LEU A 13 30.43 -14.40 19.76
CA LEU A 13 28.98 -14.45 19.76
C LEU A 13 28.49 -13.71 18.52
N ALA A 14 28.25 -14.44 17.43
CA ALA A 14 27.40 -13.95 16.34
C ALA A 14 25.97 -13.84 16.92
N ALA A 15 25.55 -12.61 17.22
CA ALA A 15 24.15 -12.34 17.51
C ALA A 15 23.34 -12.67 16.24
N LEU A 16 22.79 -13.88 16.16
CA LEU A 16 21.72 -14.18 15.24
C LEU A 16 20.55 -13.28 15.62
N SER A 17 20.36 -12.18 14.89
CA SER A 17 19.10 -11.46 14.91
C SER A 17 18.05 -12.44 14.41
N ALA A 18 17.34 -13.09 15.33
CA ALA A 18 16.18 -13.89 14.99
C ALA A 18 15.23 -12.97 14.25
N ALA A 19 15.12 -13.17 12.93
CA ALA A 19 14.13 -12.47 12.12
C ALA A 19 12.78 -12.75 12.80
N LYS A 20 12.18 -11.70 13.40
CA LYS A 20 10.88 -11.83 14.03
C LYS A 20 9.93 -12.33 12.96
N ALA A 21 9.36 -13.51 13.15
CA ALA A 21 8.34 -14.03 12.27
C ALA A 21 7.17 -13.04 12.23
N GLN A 22 6.57 -12.90 11.06
CA GLN A 22 5.31 -12.18 10.86
C GLN A 22 4.26 -12.69 11.85
N THR A 23 3.50 -11.80 12.45
CA THR A 23 2.45 -12.13 13.41
C THR A 23 1.06 -12.00 12.76
N LYS A 24 0.06 -12.63 13.35
CA LYS A 24 -1.35 -12.44 12.95
C LYS A 24 -1.78 -10.97 13.04
N ALA A 25 -1.26 -10.22 14.01
CA ALA A 25 -1.50 -8.78 14.13
C ALA A 25 -0.92 -8.00 12.93
N ASP A 26 0.24 -8.40 12.42
CA ASP A 26 0.84 -7.80 11.22
C ASP A 26 -0.01 -8.06 9.98
N GLU A 27 -0.51 -9.29 9.81
CA GLU A 27 -1.41 -9.63 8.71
C GLU A 27 -2.67 -8.75 8.71
N VAL A 28 -3.31 -8.61 9.87
CA VAL A 28 -4.50 -7.76 10.01
C VAL A 28 -4.17 -6.30 9.75
N ALA A 29 -3.05 -5.78 10.28
CA ALA A 29 -2.66 -4.40 10.10
C ALA A 29 -2.41 -4.06 8.63
N VAL A 30 -1.67 -4.91 7.91
CA VAL A 30 -1.37 -4.70 6.48
C VAL A 30 -2.63 -4.84 5.63
N HIS A 31 -3.47 -5.85 5.90
CA HIS A 31 -4.72 -6.06 5.17
C HIS A 31 -5.70 -4.87 5.32
N ASN A 32 -5.61 -4.14 6.42
CA ASN A 32 -6.48 -2.99 6.70
C ASN A 32 -5.99 -1.65 6.10
N LEU A 33 -4.80 -1.58 5.51
CA LEU A 33 -4.29 -0.34 4.89
C LEU A 33 -5.22 0.21 3.79
N PRO A 34 -5.75 -0.59 2.85
CA PRO A 34 -6.71 -0.12 1.85
C PRO A 34 -7.99 0.44 2.47
N GLN A 35 -8.53 -0.21 3.50
CA GLN A 35 -9.73 0.26 4.20
C GLN A 35 -9.48 1.58 4.93
N ALA A 36 -8.30 1.73 5.56
CA ALA A 36 -7.90 2.97 6.19
C ALA A 36 -7.76 4.10 5.16
N PHE A 37 -7.18 3.80 3.98
CA PHE A 37 -7.09 4.73 2.86
C PHE A 37 -8.48 5.19 2.41
N ALA A 38 -9.36 4.26 2.03
CA ALA A 38 -10.70 4.56 1.54
C ALA A 38 -11.54 5.29 2.60
N ALA A 39 -11.43 4.93 3.87
CA ALA A 39 -12.15 5.59 4.96
C ALA A 39 -11.74 7.06 5.13
N ALA A 40 -10.43 7.38 5.09
CA ALA A 40 -9.94 8.76 5.16
C ALA A 40 -10.30 9.55 3.88
N PHE A 41 -10.20 8.91 2.73
CA PHE A 41 -10.56 9.47 1.44
C PHE A 41 -12.05 9.86 1.40
N ASN A 42 -12.94 8.99 1.88
CA ASN A 42 -14.39 9.23 1.97
C ASN A 42 -14.79 10.27 3.03
N LYS A 43 -13.94 10.53 4.02
CA LYS A 43 -14.11 11.64 4.96
C LYS A 43 -13.62 12.97 4.40
N HIS A 44 -13.01 12.95 3.22
CA HIS A 44 -12.34 14.10 2.61
C HIS A 44 -11.24 14.70 3.50
N ASP A 45 -10.57 13.85 4.28
CA ASP A 45 -9.55 14.22 5.25
C ASP A 45 -8.15 13.84 4.74
N GLY A 46 -7.51 14.79 4.04
CA GLY A 46 -6.17 14.61 3.50
C GLY A 46 -5.11 14.40 4.59
N HIS A 47 -5.30 15.01 5.77
CA HIS A 47 -4.40 14.80 6.90
C HIS A 47 -4.52 13.36 7.45
N GLN A 48 -5.74 12.87 7.70
CA GLN A 48 -5.96 11.49 8.14
C GLN A 48 -5.43 10.50 7.10
N LEU A 49 -5.61 10.80 5.81
CA LEU A 49 -5.10 9.97 4.72
C LEU A 49 -3.57 9.85 4.75
N ALA A 50 -2.87 10.94 5.10
CA ALA A 50 -1.42 10.94 5.21
C ALA A 50 -0.88 10.15 6.41
N GLN A 51 -1.69 9.82 7.42
CA GLN A 51 -1.22 9.09 8.61
C GLN A 51 -0.78 7.66 8.32
N ILE A 52 -1.27 7.04 7.26
CA ILE A 52 -0.83 5.70 6.83
C ILE A 52 0.41 5.73 5.93
N MET A 53 0.91 6.90 5.57
CA MET A 53 2.08 7.09 4.72
C MET A 53 3.34 7.27 5.56
N ALA A 54 4.45 6.69 5.09
CA ALA A 54 5.77 6.99 5.63
C ALA A 54 6.19 8.43 5.28
N ASP A 55 7.07 9.02 6.08
CA ASP A 55 7.52 10.41 5.85
C ASP A 55 8.24 10.58 4.51
N ASP A 56 8.88 9.52 4.02
CA ASP A 56 9.61 9.42 2.76
C ASP A 56 8.84 8.67 1.66
N VAL A 57 7.52 8.60 1.73
CA VAL A 57 6.71 7.85 0.75
C VAL A 57 6.91 8.34 -0.67
N ASP A 58 6.98 7.40 -1.62
CA ASP A 58 6.85 7.66 -3.05
C ASP A 58 5.45 7.26 -3.52
N PHE A 59 4.63 8.22 -3.95
CA PHE A 59 3.27 7.96 -4.37
C PHE A 59 3.04 8.42 -5.80
N VAL A 60 2.68 7.49 -6.69
CA VAL A 60 2.29 7.80 -8.07
C VAL A 60 0.77 7.77 -8.18
N THR A 61 0.19 8.92 -8.57
CA THR A 61 -1.26 9.09 -8.72
C THR A 61 -1.78 8.45 -10.01
N VAL A 62 -3.11 8.28 -10.11
CA VAL A 62 -3.79 7.84 -11.36
C VAL A 62 -3.51 8.75 -12.57
N GLY A 63 -3.03 9.95 -12.37
CA GLY A 63 -2.62 10.90 -13.40
C GLY A 63 -1.12 10.91 -13.67
N ALA A 64 -0.40 9.88 -13.24
CA ALA A 64 1.06 9.74 -13.38
C ALA A 64 1.86 10.86 -12.72
N MET A 65 1.29 11.56 -11.74
CA MET A 65 2.02 12.51 -10.93
C MET A 65 2.76 11.78 -9.82
N TRP A 66 4.04 12.01 -9.69
CA TRP A 66 4.87 11.45 -8.65
C TRP A 66 5.01 12.44 -7.49
N LEU A 67 4.50 12.05 -6.32
CA LEU A 67 4.54 12.83 -5.08
C LEU A 67 5.64 12.26 -4.18
N HIS A 68 6.51 13.14 -3.68
CA HIS A 68 7.63 12.78 -2.82
C HIS A 68 7.37 13.17 -1.37
N GLY A 69 7.32 12.17 -0.51
CA GLY A 69 7.14 12.34 0.91
C GLY A 69 5.71 12.67 1.33
N LYS A 70 5.43 12.41 2.60
CA LYS A 70 4.13 12.59 3.24
C LYS A 70 3.55 14.00 3.06
N SER A 71 4.39 15.03 3.15
CA SER A 71 3.95 16.43 3.04
C SER A 71 3.35 16.75 1.67
N ASP A 72 3.98 16.29 0.59
CA ASP A 72 3.48 16.53 -0.77
C ASP A 72 2.23 15.67 -1.04
N PHE A 73 2.20 14.44 -0.52
CA PHE A 73 1.04 13.57 -0.55
C PHE A 73 -0.17 14.23 0.13
N GLU A 74 0.00 14.75 1.36
CA GLU A 74 -1.05 15.41 2.14
C GLU A 74 -1.57 16.67 1.43
N LYS A 75 -0.68 17.56 1.02
CA LYS A 75 -1.04 18.79 0.30
C LYS A 75 -1.84 18.51 -0.97
N TYR A 76 -1.39 17.52 -1.75
CA TYR A 76 -2.07 17.14 -2.99
C TYR A 76 -3.47 16.61 -2.71
N HIS A 77 -3.61 15.64 -1.79
CA HIS A 77 -4.90 15.01 -1.51
C HIS A 77 -5.87 15.95 -0.80
N THR A 78 -5.41 16.80 0.12
CA THR A 78 -6.26 17.83 0.74
C THR A 78 -6.88 18.72 -0.33
N ARG A 79 -6.06 19.29 -1.24
CA ARG A 79 -6.57 20.14 -2.32
C ARG A 79 -7.51 19.38 -3.27
N LEU A 80 -7.21 18.12 -3.57
CA LEU A 80 -8.03 17.29 -4.44
C LEU A 80 -9.40 17.01 -3.82
N LEU A 81 -9.44 16.65 -2.55
CA LEU A 81 -10.65 16.29 -1.79
C LEU A 81 -11.52 17.50 -1.47
N GLU A 82 -10.93 18.65 -1.20
CA GLU A 82 -11.67 19.94 -1.06
C GLU A 82 -12.25 20.44 -2.39
N GLY A 83 -11.64 20.05 -3.51
CA GLY A 83 -11.99 20.50 -4.86
C GLY A 83 -12.91 19.53 -5.61
N ARG A 84 -12.45 19.10 -6.77
CA ARG A 84 -13.23 18.26 -7.69
C ARG A 84 -13.64 16.90 -7.16
N PHE A 85 -13.03 16.45 -6.08
CA PHE A 85 -13.33 15.19 -5.41
C PHE A 85 -14.17 15.39 -4.13
N HIS A 86 -14.72 16.57 -3.92
CA HIS A 86 -15.55 16.88 -2.73
C HIS A 86 -16.75 15.93 -2.55
N GLY A 87 -17.27 15.34 -3.61
CA GLY A 87 -18.37 14.37 -3.55
C GLY A 87 -17.98 12.91 -3.77
N ILE A 88 -16.66 12.61 -3.81
CA ILE A 88 -16.18 11.27 -4.16
C ILE A 88 -16.56 10.26 -3.07
N LYS A 89 -16.90 9.06 -3.55
CA LYS A 89 -17.00 7.86 -2.74
C LYS A 89 -16.09 6.79 -3.34
N ASP A 90 -15.22 6.27 -2.52
CA ASP A 90 -14.26 5.22 -2.85
C ASP A 90 -14.60 3.96 -2.07
N GLU A 91 -14.61 2.82 -2.73
CA GLU A 91 -14.92 1.53 -2.14
C GLU A 91 -13.81 0.52 -2.46
N VAL A 92 -13.36 -0.18 -1.43
CA VAL A 92 -12.42 -1.30 -1.56
C VAL A 92 -13.21 -2.52 -2.04
N LEU A 93 -12.83 -3.09 -3.17
CA LEU A 93 -13.47 -4.28 -3.73
C LEU A 93 -12.76 -5.56 -3.30
N GLN A 94 -11.43 -5.59 -3.44
CA GLN A 94 -10.59 -6.72 -3.09
C GLN A 94 -9.25 -6.27 -2.54
N VAL A 95 -8.67 -7.10 -1.68
CA VAL A 95 -7.33 -6.90 -1.12
C VAL A 95 -6.56 -8.20 -1.17
N ALA A 96 -5.35 -8.15 -1.69
CA ALA A 96 -4.39 -9.24 -1.64
C ALA A 96 -3.10 -8.76 -1.01
N VAL A 97 -2.57 -9.53 -0.07
CA VAL A 97 -1.36 -9.21 0.67
C VAL A 97 -0.33 -10.31 0.46
N ARG A 98 0.89 -9.91 0.13
CA ARG A 98 2.05 -10.80 0.08
C ARG A 98 3.18 -10.21 0.91
N PHE A 99 3.59 -10.92 1.95
CA PHE A 99 4.77 -10.56 2.72
C PHE A 99 6.03 -11.00 1.98
N LEU A 100 6.91 -10.04 1.70
CA LEU A 100 8.23 -10.30 1.12
C LEU A 100 9.25 -10.61 2.21
N ARG A 101 9.07 -9.98 3.37
CA ARG A 101 9.85 -10.17 4.61
C ARG A 101 8.92 -9.92 5.80
N PRO A 102 9.31 -10.27 7.03
CA PRO A 102 8.49 -10.03 8.22
C PRO A 102 8.11 -8.56 8.45
N ASP A 103 8.86 -7.66 7.85
CA ASP A 103 8.73 -6.20 7.96
C ASP A 103 8.38 -5.50 6.64
N ILE A 104 8.21 -6.24 5.53
CA ILE A 104 7.84 -5.69 4.21
C ILE A 104 6.73 -6.51 3.57
N ALA A 105 5.69 -5.83 3.12
CA ALA A 105 4.58 -6.42 2.39
C ALA A 105 4.24 -5.65 1.11
N VAL A 106 3.75 -6.36 0.10
CA VAL A 106 3.07 -5.80 -1.06
C VAL A 106 1.58 -6.03 -0.89
N VAL A 107 0.81 -4.97 -1.10
CA VAL A 107 -0.65 -4.99 -1.05
C VAL A 107 -1.17 -4.57 -2.42
N HIS A 108 -1.92 -5.44 -3.07
CA HIS A 108 -2.72 -5.08 -4.23
C HIS A 108 -4.18 -4.96 -3.79
N TRP A 109 -4.84 -3.89 -4.19
CA TRP A 109 -6.25 -3.76 -3.94
C TRP A 109 -6.95 -3.06 -5.10
N SER A 110 -8.13 -3.55 -5.41
CA SER A 110 -9.00 -2.95 -6.41
C SER A 110 -10.03 -2.05 -5.75
N TRP A 111 -10.39 -0.98 -6.46
CA TRP A 111 -11.29 0.03 -5.97
C TRP A 111 -12.31 0.44 -7.03
N THR A 112 -13.43 0.98 -6.57
CA THR A 112 -14.36 1.74 -7.40
C THR A 112 -14.58 3.12 -6.82
N ALA A 113 -14.70 4.12 -7.66
CA ALA A 113 -14.90 5.50 -7.26
C ALA A 113 -16.02 6.17 -8.08
N SER A 114 -16.87 6.93 -7.40
CA SER A 114 -17.99 7.67 -7.99
C SER A 114 -18.16 9.02 -7.30
N GLY A 115 -18.91 9.95 -7.92
CA GLY A 115 -19.26 11.24 -7.35
C GLY A 115 -18.21 12.34 -7.56
N ASP A 116 -17.09 12.05 -8.21
CA ASP A 116 -16.10 13.05 -8.62
C ASP A 116 -16.50 13.76 -9.93
N LYS A 117 -15.78 14.83 -10.23
CA LYS A 117 -16.05 15.66 -11.42
C LYS A 117 -14.85 15.65 -12.37
N ASN A 118 -15.13 15.83 -13.64
CA ASN A 118 -14.14 16.16 -14.66
C ASN A 118 -13.56 17.57 -14.42
N PRO A 119 -12.42 17.91 -15.04
CA PRO A 119 -11.84 19.26 -14.95
C PRO A 119 -12.79 20.39 -15.39
N ASP A 120 -13.73 20.09 -16.29
CA ASP A 120 -14.75 21.02 -16.77
C ASP A 120 -15.97 21.14 -15.84
N GLY A 121 -15.98 20.44 -14.71
CA GLY A 121 -17.04 20.44 -13.70
C GLY A 121 -18.19 19.46 -13.97
N THR A 122 -18.20 18.76 -15.09
CA THR A 122 -19.21 17.73 -15.39
C THR A 122 -19.05 16.51 -14.50
N ALA A 123 -20.18 15.81 -14.25
CA ALA A 123 -20.14 14.57 -13.47
C ALA A 123 -19.31 13.50 -14.19
N ARG A 124 -18.46 12.83 -13.44
CA ARG A 124 -17.64 11.73 -13.95
C ARG A 124 -18.40 10.41 -13.78
N LYS A 125 -18.27 9.53 -14.77
CA LYS A 125 -18.78 8.16 -14.64
C LYS A 125 -18.03 7.42 -13.55
N GLN A 126 -18.68 6.43 -12.93
CA GLN A 126 -18.03 5.50 -12.03
C GLN A 126 -16.76 4.92 -12.66
N ARG A 127 -15.71 4.89 -11.88
CA ARG A 127 -14.39 4.40 -12.29
C ARG A 127 -14.00 3.20 -11.45
N TYR A 128 -13.12 2.43 -12.02
CA TYR A 128 -12.48 1.29 -11.36
C TYR A 128 -10.98 1.45 -11.49
N GLY A 129 -10.25 0.83 -10.61
CA GLY A 129 -8.81 0.83 -10.68
C GLY A 129 -8.17 -0.15 -9.73
N MET A 130 -6.86 -0.15 -9.76
CA MET A 130 -6.02 -0.96 -8.89
C MET A 130 -4.92 -0.10 -8.31
N MET A 131 -4.67 -0.27 -7.02
CA MET A 131 -3.53 0.33 -6.36
C MET A 131 -2.60 -0.76 -5.82
N THR A 132 -1.32 -0.58 -6.08
CA THR A 132 -0.26 -1.37 -5.46
C THR A 132 0.40 -0.51 -4.39
N MET A 133 0.49 -1.04 -3.18
CA MET A 133 1.22 -0.43 -2.07
C MET A 133 2.37 -1.34 -1.64
N VAL A 134 3.51 -0.75 -1.34
CA VAL A 134 4.57 -1.38 -0.57
C VAL A 134 4.49 -0.84 0.84
N ALA A 135 4.26 -1.72 1.80
CA ALA A 135 4.18 -1.38 3.22
C ALA A 135 5.42 -1.87 3.96
N GLU A 136 5.95 -1.06 4.84
CA GLU A 136 7.09 -1.36 5.72
C GLU A 136 6.70 -1.16 7.17
N LYS A 137 7.17 -2.07 8.04
CA LYS A 137 6.96 -1.95 9.48
C LYS A 137 8.07 -1.10 10.10
N ARG A 138 7.74 0.14 10.46
CA ARG A 138 8.64 1.10 11.09
C ARG A 138 8.18 1.39 12.51
N ASN A 139 9.06 1.21 13.50
CA ASN A 139 8.75 1.48 14.92
C ASN A 139 7.46 0.80 15.42
N GLY A 140 7.18 -0.42 14.92
CA GLY A 140 6.00 -1.19 15.31
C GLY A 140 4.72 -0.90 14.51
N SER A 141 4.70 0.13 13.66
CA SER A 141 3.58 0.51 12.81
C SER A 141 3.84 0.16 11.34
N TRP A 142 2.80 -0.31 10.63
CA TRP A 142 2.86 -0.51 9.19
C TRP A 142 2.52 0.78 8.45
N LEU A 143 3.44 1.24 7.61
CA LEU A 143 3.32 2.47 6.82
C LEU A 143 3.55 2.17 5.34
N VAL A 144 2.82 2.84 4.47
CA VAL A 144 3.04 2.79 3.01
C VAL A 144 4.30 3.59 2.68
N VAL A 145 5.29 2.93 2.06
CA VAL A 145 6.55 3.54 1.64
C VAL A 145 6.60 3.81 0.14
N ALA A 146 5.83 3.07 -0.64
CA ALA A 146 5.67 3.33 -2.08
C ALA A 146 4.27 2.92 -2.53
N SER A 147 3.73 3.61 -3.53
CA SER A 147 2.43 3.26 -4.11
C SER A 147 2.32 3.69 -5.56
N GLN A 148 1.66 2.85 -6.36
CA GLN A 148 1.22 3.14 -7.71
C GLN A 148 -0.30 2.95 -7.79
N ASN A 149 -1.00 3.96 -8.29
CA ASN A 149 -2.45 3.92 -8.48
C ASN A 149 -2.80 4.11 -9.96
N ASP A 150 -3.59 3.20 -10.50
CA ASP A 150 -4.00 3.20 -11.90
C ASP A 150 -5.53 3.07 -12.05
N ASN A 151 -6.09 3.77 -13.03
CA ASN A 151 -7.44 3.48 -13.50
C ASN A 151 -7.43 2.22 -14.36
N ALA A 152 -8.47 1.40 -14.26
CA ALA A 152 -8.71 0.34 -15.22
C ALA A 152 -9.00 0.98 -16.59
N ASP A 153 -8.28 0.52 -17.61
CA ASP A 153 -8.51 0.97 -19.00
C ASP A 153 -9.73 0.25 -19.54
N PRO A 154 -10.77 0.98 -20.02
CA PRO A 154 -11.89 0.37 -20.71
C PRO A 154 -11.48 -0.33 -22.03
N TRP A 155 -10.28 -0.09 -22.52
CA TRP A 155 -9.68 -0.73 -23.69
C TRP A 155 -8.74 -1.89 -23.33
N SER A 156 -8.84 -2.44 -22.12
CA SER A 156 -8.11 -3.68 -21.81
C SER A 156 -8.42 -4.72 -22.90
N PRO A 157 -7.40 -5.38 -23.49
CA PRO A 157 -7.58 -6.27 -24.65
C PRO A 157 -8.35 -7.56 -24.35
N LEU A 158 -8.96 -7.67 -23.21
CA LEU A 158 -9.88 -8.75 -22.82
C LEU A 158 -11.31 -8.40 -23.22
N ASP A 159 -11.55 -8.21 -24.53
CA ASP A 159 -12.81 -8.29 -25.25
C ASP A 159 -14.10 -7.81 -24.54
N GLY A 160 -14.10 -6.54 -24.08
CA GLY A 160 -15.33 -5.91 -23.60
C GLY A 160 -15.87 -6.45 -22.28
N GLU A 161 -15.31 -7.50 -21.72
CA GLU A 161 -15.49 -7.83 -20.34
C GLU A 161 -14.56 -6.93 -19.51
N MET A 162 -15.15 -6.17 -18.58
CA MET A 162 -14.35 -5.55 -17.54
C MET A 162 -13.42 -6.64 -17.00
N PRO A 163 -12.09 -6.42 -16.96
CA PRO A 163 -11.23 -7.39 -16.33
C PRO A 163 -11.87 -7.72 -14.99
N ASN A 164 -12.09 -9.00 -14.74
CA ASN A 164 -12.67 -9.42 -13.47
C ASN A 164 -11.66 -8.99 -12.40
N LEU A 165 -11.82 -7.74 -11.92
CA LEU A 165 -11.02 -7.19 -10.82
C LEU A 165 -11.20 -8.06 -9.57
N ALA A 166 -12.12 -9.01 -9.66
CA ALA A 166 -12.35 -10.10 -8.72
C ALA A 166 -11.57 -11.38 -9.06
N MET A 167 -10.55 -11.35 -9.92
CA MET A 167 -9.70 -12.54 -10.01
C MET A 167 -9.07 -12.79 -8.64
N PRO A 168 -9.35 -13.95 -8.02
CA PRO A 168 -8.68 -14.28 -6.78
C PRO A 168 -7.19 -14.31 -7.09
N ILE A 169 -6.44 -13.42 -6.45
CA ILE A 169 -4.99 -13.57 -6.42
C ILE A 169 -4.76 -14.89 -5.71
N PRO A 170 -4.07 -15.86 -6.33
CA PRO A 170 -3.85 -17.16 -5.72
C PRO A 170 -3.29 -16.94 -4.32
N GLY A 171 -3.97 -17.49 -3.31
CA GLY A 171 -3.42 -17.51 -1.97
C GLY A 171 -2.07 -18.25 -1.97
N PRO A 172 -1.21 -18.03 -0.98
CA PRO A 172 0.14 -18.59 -0.92
C PRO A 172 0.18 -20.12 -0.99
N ASP A 173 -0.95 -20.79 -0.85
CA ASP A 173 -1.06 -22.26 -0.89
C ASP A 173 -1.33 -22.84 -2.29
N GLN A 174 -1.55 -22.01 -3.32
CA GLN A 174 -1.81 -22.49 -4.70
C GLN A 174 -0.57 -22.45 -5.61
N GLU A 175 0.54 -21.90 -5.17
CA GLU A 175 1.79 -21.90 -5.95
C GLU A 175 2.64 -23.18 -5.80
N ARG A 176 2.14 -24.22 -5.12
CA ARG A 176 2.86 -25.49 -4.85
C ARG A 176 2.25 -26.73 -5.47
N GLN A 177 1.61 -26.60 -6.63
CA GLN A 177 1.22 -27.79 -7.42
C GLN A 177 1.91 -27.79 -8.76
#